data_10f071a99c52b1fa9099a2b09b8d0f9b
#
_entry.id   10f071a99c52b1fa9099a2b09b8d0f9b
#
_cell.length_a   1.000
_cell.length_b   1.000
_cell.length_c   1.000
_cell.angle_alpha   90.00
_cell.angle_beta   90.00
_cell.angle_gamma   90.00
#
_symmetry.space_group_name_H-M   'P 1'
#
loop_
_entity.id
_entity.type
_entity.pdbx_description
1 polymer ?
#
loop_
_entity_poly.entity_id
_entity_poly.type
_entity_poly.pdbx_seq_one_letter_code
_entity_poly.pdbx_strand_id
1 'polypeptide(L)'
;MRRVLLAGGGTAGHTSPLLATADALRRRHPSLEITCLGTPRGLETTLIPAAGYPLELVSPVPLSRALDADLLRTPGRLRASVRETLAVLDRVQPDVVVGFGGYVSVPAYLAARRRHLPLVVHEGNALAGIANKLGARLTRHVATSFPATRLPHAVLTGLPIRRMIATLDRPALRSEGRVAFGLDPDLPTLLVTGGSQGALRLNGSVSAAADALADAGVQVLHVIGPKGEVQVEQRPGGPPYVVERYVDRMDLAYAAADAVVCRAGSNTVTEVAGVGLPAVFVPLPIGNGEQALNARPVVDAGGGLLVADAAFTPEWVRAHVPALLGDPERLAAMARAAAGVMPLDGDERLADLVDLAAGEGVR
;
A
#
# COMPACT_ATOMS: atom_id res chain seq x y z
N MET A 1 19.90 -5.57 18.86
CA MET A 1 18.54 -4.98 19.00
C MET A 1 17.65 -5.95 19.76
N ARG A 2 16.95 -5.47 20.80
CA ARG A 2 16.02 -6.27 21.63
C ARG A 2 14.58 -5.78 21.50
N ARG A 3 14.41 -4.48 21.33
CA ARG A 3 13.08 -3.83 21.26
C ARG A 3 13.04 -2.79 20.15
N VAL A 4 11.96 -2.77 19.39
CA VAL A 4 11.72 -1.80 18.32
C VAL A 4 10.34 -1.17 18.46
N LEU A 5 10.25 0.13 18.20
CA LEU A 5 8.97 0.84 18.07
C LEU A 5 8.74 1.22 16.61
N LEU A 6 7.61 0.74 16.04
CA LEU A 6 7.19 1.03 14.67
C LEU A 6 6.02 2.02 14.69
N ALA A 7 6.21 3.23 14.18
CA ALA A 7 5.20 4.29 14.20
C ALA A 7 4.60 4.51 12.79
N GLY A 8 3.31 4.26 12.65
CA GLY A 8 2.60 4.45 11.38
C GLY A 8 1.10 4.19 11.54
N GLY A 9 0.28 4.87 10.77
CA GLY A 9 -1.16 4.68 10.86
C GLY A 9 -1.98 5.65 10.02
N GLY A 10 -3.29 5.61 10.22
CA GLY A 10 -4.29 6.38 9.49
C GLY A 10 -4.84 5.61 8.28
N THR A 11 -3.99 5.09 7.43
CA THR A 11 -4.37 4.40 6.19
C THR A 11 -3.58 3.09 6.01
N ALA A 12 -4.08 2.20 5.15
CA ALA A 12 -3.37 0.99 4.75
C ALA A 12 -1.99 1.30 4.11
N GLY A 13 -1.84 2.48 3.48
CA GLY A 13 -0.58 2.93 2.90
C GLY A 13 0.58 3.04 3.89
N HIS A 14 0.30 3.30 5.17
CA HIS A 14 1.32 3.33 6.23
C HIS A 14 1.33 2.05 7.08
N THR A 15 0.15 1.46 7.31
CA THR A 15 0.02 0.29 8.19
C THR A 15 0.53 -0.99 7.53
N SER A 16 0.31 -1.18 6.21
CA SER A 16 0.78 -2.40 5.53
C SER A 16 2.32 -2.50 5.47
N PRO A 17 3.07 -1.44 5.06
CA PRO A 17 4.53 -1.48 5.12
C PRO A 17 5.08 -1.65 6.54
N LEU A 18 4.42 -1.07 7.56
CA LEU A 18 4.78 -1.25 8.95
C LEU A 18 4.69 -2.72 9.34
N LEU A 19 3.57 -3.39 9.03
CA LEU A 19 3.38 -4.81 9.34
C LEU A 19 4.34 -5.71 8.58
N ALA A 20 4.57 -5.46 7.28
CA ALA A 20 5.53 -6.21 6.49
C ALA A 20 6.95 -6.10 7.07
N THR A 21 7.34 -4.90 7.55
CA THR A 21 8.63 -4.69 8.22
C THR A 21 8.68 -5.40 9.58
N ALA A 22 7.59 -5.36 10.35
CA ALA A 22 7.49 -6.08 11.63
C ALA A 22 7.70 -7.58 11.43
N ASP A 23 7.06 -8.15 10.40
CA ASP A 23 7.20 -9.57 10.06
C ASP A 23 8.63 -9.92 9.60
N ALA A 24 9.29 -9.05 8.81
CA ALA A 24 10.68 -9.25 8.40
C ALA A 24 11.63 -9.23 9.62
N LEU A 25 11.49 -8.25 10.49
CA LEU A 25 12.28 -8.14 11.71
C LEU A 25 12.06 -9.32 12.66
N ARG A 26 10.82 -9.81 12.80
CA ARG A 26 10.50 -11.00 13.62
C ARG A 26 11.11 -12.27 13.03
N ARG A 27 11.15 -12.42 11.70
CA ARG A 27 11.84 -13.57 11.06
C ARG A 27 13.33 -13.57 11.33
N ARG A 28 13.96 -12.40 11.28
CA ARG A 28 15.42 -12.26 11.54
C ARG A 28 15.79 -12.40 13.02
N HIS A 29 14.96 -11.87 13.87
CA HIS A 29 15.16 -11.78 15.32
C HIS A 29 13.95 -12.36 16.05
N PRO A 30 13.84 -13.68 16.23
CA PRO A 30 12.64 -14.31 16.82
C PRO A 30 12.32 -13.85 18.25
N SER A 31 13.32 -13.36 19.00
CA SER A 31 13.17 -12.84 20.36
C SER A 31 12.95 -11.32 20.43
N LEU A 32 12.82 -10.64 19.28
CA LEU A 32 12.64 -9.20 19.22
C LEU A 32 11.23 -8.81 19.72
N GLU A 33 11.18 -7.92 20.69
CA GLU A 33 9.94 -7.29 21.14
C GLU A 33 9.58 -6.13 20.19
N ILE A 34 8.48 -6.28 19.48
CA ILE A 34 7.99 -5.29 18.51
C ILE A 34 6.75 -4.63 19.10
N THR A 35 6.78 -3.31 19.25
CA THR A 35 5.62 -2.51 19.64
C THR A 35 5.29 -1.53 18.52
N CYS A 36 4.01 -1.44 18.17
CA CYS A 36 3.52 -0.49 17.19
C CYS A 36 2.93 0.75 17.88
N LEU A 37 3.07 1.90 17.25
CA LEU A 37 2.51 3.17 17.70
C LEU A 37 1.56 3.71 16.64
N GLY A 38 0.31 3.95 17.03
CA GLY A 38 -0.74 4.43 16.16
C GLY A 38 -1.61 5.51 16.80
N THR A 39 -2.73 5.80 16.18
CA THR A 39 -3.76 6.72 16.68
C THR A 39 -5.08 5.98 16.87
N PRO A 40 -6.00 6.46 17.72
CA PRO A 40 -7.28 5.77 17.97
C PRO A 40 -8.26 5.83 16.78
N ARG A 41 -7.87 6.44 15.67
CA ARG A 41 -8.72 6.65 14.49
C ARG A 41 -7.99 6.23 13.22
N GLY A 42 -8.05 4.98 12.86
CA GLY A 42 -7.45 4.50 11.61
C GLY A 42 -7.47 2.97 11.52
N LEU A 43 -7.02 2.45 10.39
CA LEU A 43 -6.99 1.00 10.14
C LEU A 43 -6.00 0.27 11.06
N GLU A 44 -5.03 0.97 11.63
CA GLU A 44 -4.05 0.43 12.57
C GLU A 44 -4.69 -0.22 13.79
N THR A 45 -5.83 0.33 14.27
CA THR A 45 -6.53 -0.20 15.45
C THR A 45 -7.12 -1.60 15.25
N THR A 46 -7.34 -2.00 14.01
CA THR A 46 -7.83 -3.33 13.65
C THR A 46 -6.70 -4.21 13.11
N LEU A 47 -5.90 -3.69 12.17
CA LEU A 47 -4.92 -4.50 11.44
C LEU A 47 -3.73 -4.91 12.30
N ILE A 48 -3.24 -4.03 13.17
CA ILE A 48 -2.05 -4.31 13.99
C ILE A 48 -2.34 -5.40 15.05
N PRO A 49 -3.42 -5.30 15.85
CA PRO A 49 -3.77 -6.37 16.78
C PRO A 49 -4.12 -7.69 16.08
N ALA A 50 -4.81 -7.64 14.93
CA ALA A 50 -5.12 -8.82 14.13
C ALA A 50 -3.86 -9.55 13.63
N ALA A 51 -2.76 -8.81 13.39
CA ALA A 51 -1.45 -9.36 13.03
C ALA A 51 -0.63 -9.84 14.26
N GLY A 52 -1.19 -9.74 15.48
CA GLY A 52 -0.56 -10.21 16.72
C GLY A 52 0.54 -9.29 17.26
N TYR A 53 0.52 -7.99 16.93
CA TYR A 53 1.46 -7.00 17.46
C TYR A 53 0.79 -6.10 18.51
N PRO A 54 1.49 -5.80 19.62
CA PRO A 54 1.07 -4.79 20.57
C PRO A 54 0.93 -3.41 19.92
N LEU A 55 -0.15 -2.70 20.22
CA LEU A 55 -0.43 -1.36 19.72
C LEU A 55 -0.58 -0.37 20.87
N GLU A 56 0.28 0.64 20.90
CA GLU A 56 0.18 1.81 21.75
C GLU A 56 -0.49 2.94 20.97
N LEU A 57 -1.34 3.70 21.64
CA LEU A 57 -2.12 4.78 21.01
C LEU A 57 -1.72 6.14 21.58
N VAL A 58 -1.56 7.12 20.70
CA VAL A 58 -1.32 8.52 21.05
C VAL A 58 -2.30 9.43 20.31
N SER A 59 -2.51 10.61 20.86
CA SER A 59 -3.39 11.60 20.27
C SER A 59 -2.92 12.00 18.86
N PRO A 60 -3.81 11.97 17.84
CA PRO A 60 -3.45 12.36 16.49
C PRO A 60 -3.14 13.85 16.40
N VAL A 61 -2.13 14.22 15.62
CA VAL A 61 -1.82 15.60 15.29
C VAL A 61 -2.13 15.85 13.82
N PRO A 62 -3.37 16.27 13.48
CA PRO A 62 -3.71 16.61 12.10
C PRO A 62 -2.86 17.81 11.67
N LEU A 63 -2.09 17.61 10.60
CA LEU A 63 -1.38 18.70 9.94
C LEU A 63 -2.34 19.33 8.92
N SER A 64 -3.13 20.32 9.37
CA SER A 64 -4.02 21.06 8.47
C SER A 64 -3.20 21.75 7.37
N ARG A 65 -3.69 21.66 6.13
CA ARG A 65 -3.14 22.39 4.98
C ARG A 65 -3.84 23.74 4.81
N ALA A 66 -4.93 23.98 5.54
CA ALA A 66 -5.68 25.21 5.53
C ALA A 66 -5.24 26.12 6.69
N LEU A 67 -5.26 27.43 6.45
CA LEU A 67 -5.09 28.45 7.48
C LEU A 67 -6.43 28.62 8.23
N ASP A 68 -6.71 27.71 9.16
CA ASP A 68 -7.92 27.70 9.99
C ASP A 68 -7.60 27.81 11.49
N ALA A 69 -8.64 27.97 12.32
CA ALA A 69 -8.49 28.05 13.76
C ALA A 69 -7.85 26.78 14.39
N ASP A 70 -7.89 25.64 13.71
CA ASP A 70 -7.24 24.40 14.12
C ASP A 70 -5.72 24.48 14.03
N LEU A 71 -5.18 25.32 13.15
CA LEU A 71 -3.75 25.58 13.05
C LEU A 71 -3.20 26.20 14.34
N LEU A 72 -3.95 27.11 14.99
CA LEU A 72 -3.56 27.72 16.28
C LEU A 72 -3.51 26.71 17.43
N ARG A 73 -4.30 25.64 17.37
CA ARG A 73 -4.33 24.56 18.38
C ARG A 73 -3.27 23.48 18.13
N THR A 74 -2.70 23.43 16.94
CA THR A 74 -1.72 22.40 16.53
C THR A 74 -0.49 22.33 17.44
N PRO A 75 0.14 23.44 17.89
CA PRO A 75 1.30 23.38 18.79
C PRO A 75 0.98 22.72 20.14
N GLY A 76 -0.19 23.00 20.71
CA GLY A 76 -0.65 22.39 21.96
C GLY A 76 -0.90 20.88 21.80
N ARG A 77 -1.60 20.49 20.73
CA ARG A 77 -1.86 19.08 20.38
C ARG A 77 -0.55 18.33 20.12
N LEU A 78 0.39 18.94 19.40
CA LEU A 78 1.70 18.33 19.15
C LEU A 78 2.48 18.13 20.46
N ARG A 79 2.48 19.11 21.37
CA ARG A 79 3.12 18.97 22.69
C ARG A 79 2.51 17.82 23.51
N ALA A 80 1.19 17.70 23.52
CA ALA A 80 0.49 16.62 24.21
C ALA A 80 0.87 15.25 23.61
N SER A 81 0.75 15.08 22.30
CA SER A 81 1.07 13.84 21.62
C SER A 81 2.55 13.45 21.77
N VAL A 82 3.48 14.42 21.74
CA VAL A 82 4.90 14.16 22.03
C VAL A 82 5.10 13.70 23.47
N ARG A 83 4.37 14.28 24.46
CA ARG A 83 4.45 13.84 25.85
C ARG A 83 3.93 12.41 26.03
N GLU A 84 2.80 12.09 25.40
CA GLU A 84 2.25 10.72 25.37
C GLU A 84 3.25 9.75 24.75
N THR A 85 3.84 10.12 23.62
CA THR A 85 4.87 9.29 22.96
C THR A 85 6.12 9.09 23.83
N LEU A 86 6.57 10.13 24.53
CA LEU A 86 7.69 10.00 25.48
C LEU A 86 7.36 8.99 26.60
N ALA A 87 6.13 9.00 27.14
CA ALA A 87 5.70 8.04 28.13
C ALA A 87 5.67 6.60 27.58
N VAL A 88 5.30 6.44 26.30
CA VAL A 88 5.40 5.13 25.59
C VAL A 88 6.86 4.72 25.46
N LEU A 89 7.77 5.60 25.00
CA LEU A 89 9.19 5.31 24.88
C LEU A 89 9.83 4.92 26.23
N ASP A 90 9.46 5.59 27.31
CA ASP A 90 9.95 5.30 28.66
C ASP A 90 9.49 3.93 29.17
N ARG A 91 8.31 3.48 28.77
CA ARG A 91 7.74 2.15 29.11
C ARG A 91 8.30 1.04 28.23
N VAL A 92 8.34 1.25 26.92
CA VAL A 92 8.78 0.26 25.92
C VAL A 92 10.29 0.15 25.89
N GLN A 93 11.03 1.25 26.11
CA GLN A 93 12.48 1.38 26.00
C GLN A 93 13.06 0.77 24.71
N PRO A 94 12.60 1.23 23.53
CA PRO A 94 13.06 0.66 22.27
C PRO A 94 14.53 1.03 21.97
N ASP A 95 15.25 0.15 21.31
CA ASP A 95 16.61 0.39 20.83
C ASP A 95 16.61 1.29 19.57
N VAL A 96 15.50 1.27 18.81
CA VAL A 96 15.32 2.04 17.58
C VAL A 96 13.85 2.36 17.36
N VAL A 97 13.58 3.51 16.76
CA VAL A 97 12.23 3.94 16.33
C VAL A 97 12.19 3.98 14.80
N VAL A 98 11.17 3.38 14.20
CA VAL A 98 10.94 3.40 12.75
C VAL A 98 9.64 4.10 12.46
N GLY A 99 9.63 5.08 11.57
CA GLY A 99 8.41 5.81 11.19
C GLY A 99 8.04 5.63 9.73
N PHE A 100 6.76 5.35 9.49
CA PHE A 100 6.18 5.08 8.16
C PHE A 100 5.33 6.24 7.62
N GLY A 101 5.27 7.36 8.33
CA GLY A 101 4.40 8.48 7.98
C GLY A 101 3.05 8.46 8.73
N GLY A 102 2.15 9.35 8.31
CA GLY A 102 0.89 9.57 9.00
C GLY A 102 1.00 10.53 10.20
N TYR A 103 -0.14 10.77 10.88
CA TYR A 103 -0.24 11.77 11.96
C TYR A 103 0.53 11.40 13.23
N VAL A 104 0.87 10.14 13.42
CA VAL A 104 1.61 9.61 14.56
C VAL A 104 3.12 9.77 14.41
N SER A 105 3.63 9.88 13.18
CA SER A 105 5.07 9.85 12.94
C SER A 105 5.80 11.12 13.43
N VAL A 106 5.19 12.30 13.31
CA VAL A 106 5.80 13.54 13.80
C VAL A 106 6.07 13.50 15.30
N PRO A 107 5.08 13.18 16.17
CA PRO A 107 5.35 12.98 17.61
C PRO A 107 6.42 11.92 17.87
N ALA A 108 6.40 10.79 17.14
CA ALA A 108 7.39 9.73 17.29
C ALA A 108 8.81 10.20 16.96
N TYR A 109 9.01 10.94 15.87
CA TYR A 109 10.30 11.50 15.48
C TYR A 109 10.85 12.49 16.52
N LEU A 110 10.00 13.39 17.01
CA LEU A 110 10.39 14.39 18.02
C LEU A 110 10.68 13.75 19.38
N ALA A 111 9.93 12.72 19.76
CA ALA A 111 10.16 11.99 21.01
C ALA A 111 11.46 11.15 20.92
N ALA A 112 11.69 10.44 19.82
CA ALA A 112 12.94 9.70 19.57
C ALA A 112 14.16 10.64 19.64
N ARG A 113 14.07 11.81 18.97
CA ARG A 113 15.12 12.84 19.05
C ARG A 113 15.41 13.31 20.49
N ARG A 114 14.34 13.52 21.31
CA ARG A 114 14.51 13.92 22.72
C ARG A 114 15.13 12.85 23.61
N ARG A 115 14.91 11.58 23.28
CA ARG A 115 15.50 10.42 23.99
C ARG A 115 16.82 9.97 23.38
N HIS A 116 17.35 10.66 22.36
CA HIS A 116 18.55 10.29 21.62
C HIS A 116 18.51 8.87 21.07
N LEU A 117 17.30 8.38 20.73
CA LEU A 117 17.11 7.06 20.14
C LEU A 117 17.43 7.09 18.64
N PRO A 118 18.05 6.04 18.12
CA PRO A 118 18.17 5.82 16.67
C PRO A 118 16.79 5.92 16.00
N LEU A 119 16.75 6.60 14.86
CA LEU A 119 15.52 6.84 14.09
C LEU A 119 15.72 6.39 12.66
N VAL A 120 14.80 5.58 12.16
CA VAL A 120 14.67 5.23 10.74
C VAL A 120 13.39 5.83 10.20
N VAL A 121 13.44 6.43 9.03
CA VAL A 121 12.27 7.00 8.33
C VAL A 121 12.06 6.25 7.03
N HIS A 122 10.86 5.73 6.82
CA HIS A 122 10.46 5.11 5.56
C HIS A 122 9.40 5.95 4.85
N GLU A 123 9.65 6.31 3.58
CA GLU A 123 8.68 7.00 2.72
C GLU A 123 8.14 6.04 1.65
N GLY A 124 6.85 5.76 1.75
CA GLY A 124 6.17 4.81 0.88
C GLY A 124 5.70 5.37 -0.46
N ASN A 125 5.72 6.69 -0.69
CA ASN A 125 5.21 7.31 -1.91
C ASN A 125 6.31 8.00 -2.72
N ALA A 126 6.07 8.16 -4.01
CA ALA A 126 6.96 8.92 -4.89
C ALA A 126 7.06 10.41 -4.49
N LEU A 127 5.99 10.96 -3.90
CA LEU A 127 5.99 12.30 -3.33
C LEU A 127 5.99 12.24 -1.80
N ALA A 128 7.11 12.67 -1.20
CA ALA A 128 7.30 12.58 0.24
C ALA A 128 6.28 13.41 1.04
N GLY A 129 5.73 12.78 2.09
CA GLY A 129 4.84 13.42 3.04
C GLY A 129 5.55 14.42 3.96
N ILE A 130 4.78 15.38 4.53
CA ILE A 130 5.34 16.43 5.41
C ILE A 130 6.01 15.82 6.65
N ALA A 131 5.41 14.79 7.25
CA ALA A 131 5.98 14.11 8.40
C ALA A 131 7.36 13.53 8.09
N ASN A 132 7.49 12.82 6.97
CA ASN A 132 8.75 12.18 6.56
C ASN A 132 9.80 13.21 6.09
N LYS A 133 9.39 14.34 5.51
CA LYS A 133 10.29 15.48 5.23
C LYS A 133 10.90 16.06 6.51
N LEU A 134 10.11 16.13 7.60
CA LEU A 134 10.63 16.52 8.90
C LEU A 134 11.56 15.44 9.47
N GLY A 135 11.12 14.19 9.50
CA GLY A 135 11.87 13.05 10.02
C GLY A 135 13.24 12.89 9.36
N ALA A 136 13.29 13.01 8.03
CA ALA A 136 14.52 12.90 7.25
C ALA A 136 15.59 13.97 7.57
N ARG A 137 15.23 15.07 8.24
CA ARG A 137 16.18 16.05 8.76
C ARG A 137 16.72 15.70 10.15
N LEU A 138 16.14 14.70 10.82
CA LEU A 138 16.47 14.28 12.17
C LEU A 138 17.33 13.03 12.19
N THR A 139 17.51 12.34 11.08
CA THR A 139 18.27 11.09 10.96
C THR A 139 19.01 10.98 9.62
N ARG A 140 19.99 10.08 9.55
CA ARG A 140 20.67 9.67 8.31
C ARG A 140 20.09 8.37 7.73
N HIS A 141 19.23 7.67 8.47
CA HIS A 141 18.61 6.40 8.06
C HIS A 141 17.26 6.67 7.43
N VAL A 142 17.27 6.96 6.13
CA VAL A 142 16.08 7.32 5.37
C VAL A 142 15.89 6.34 4.21
N ALA A 143 14.82 5.56 4.25
CA ALA A 143 14.42 4.63 3.21
C ALA A 143 13.33 5.24 2.31
N THR A 144 13.40 4.97 1.02
CA THR A 144 12.38 5.38 0.05
C THR A 144 11.96 4.22 -0.82
N SER A 145 10.69 4.24 -1.25
CA SER A 145 10.11 3.19 -2.08
C SER A 145 10.21 3.48 -3.59
N PHE A 146 10.36 4.74 -3.96
CA PHE A 146 10.39 5.15 -5.37
C PHE A 146 11.66 5.95 -5.68
N PRO A 147 12.28 5.74 -6.87
CA PRO A 147 13.49 6.47 -7.27
C PRO A 147 13.28 7.99 -7.38
N ALA A 148 12.05 8.43 -7.65
CA ALA A 148 11.71 9.85 -7.77
C ALA A 148 11.60 10.56 -6.41
N THR A 149 11.52 9.85 -5.29
CA THR A 149 11.35 10.43 -3.95
C THR A 149 12.60 11.20 -3.53
N ARG A 150 12.44 12.49 -3.23
CA ARG A 150 13.54 13.39 -2.84
C ARG A 150 13.49 13.64 -1.33
N LEU A 151 14.39 13.02 -0.61
CA LEU A 151 14.64 13.24 0.82
C LEU A 151 16.16 13.26 1.10
N PRO A 152 16.61 14.00 2.14
CA PRO A 152 18.00 13.90 2.59
C PRO A 152 18.37 12.47 2.96
N HIS A 153 19.57 12.03 2.62
CA HIS A 153 20.11 10.71 2.96
C HIS A 153 19.29 9.51 2.44
N ALA A 154 18.42 9.72 1.45
CA ALA A 154 17.54 8.69 0.95
C ALA A 154 18.31 7.51 0.32
N VAL A 155 17.98 6.30 0.77
CA VAL A 155 18.39 5.03 0.18
C VAL A 155 17.14 4.37 -0.41
N LEU A 156 17.20 3.93 -1.66
CA LEU A 156 16.10 3.23 -2.31
C LEU A 156 16.07 1.77 -1.79
N THR A 157 15.14 1.49 -0.90
CA THR A 157 14.91 0.14 -0.36
C THR A 157 13.78 -0.58 -1.09
N GLY A 158 12.87 0.13 -1.73
CA GLY A 158 11.59 -0.40 -2.15
C GLY A 158 10.55 -0.31 -1.02
N LEU A 159 9.32 -0.67 -1.36
CA LEU A 159 8.20 -0.69 -0.40
C LEU A 159 8.13 -2.06 0.29
N PRO A 160 8.13 -2.11 1.63
CA PRO A 160 7.80 -3.34 2.34
C PRO A 160 6.39 -3.82 1.99
N ILE A 161 6.28 -5.00 1.43
CA ILE A 161 5.00 -5.64 1.07
C ILE A 161 4.85 -6.99 1.77
N ARG A 162 3.61 -7.46 1.85
CA ARG A 162 3.31 -8.76 2.47
C ARG A 162 4.07 -9.88 1.78
N ARG A 163 4.68 -10.78 2.57
CA ARG A 163 5.48 -11.88 2.04
C ARG A 163 4.70 -12.77 1.05
N MET A 164 3.42 -13.04 1.31
CA MET A 164 2.57 -13.83 0.41
C MET A 164 2.46 -13.24 -1.00
N ILE A 165 2.66 -11.92 -1.15
CA ILE A 165 2.70 -11.25 -2.44
C ILE A 165 4.14 -11.23 -2.98
N ALA A 166 5.12 -10.92 -2.12
CA ALA A 166 6.53 -10.85 -2.51
C ALA A 166 7.07 -12.18 -3.06
N THR A 167 6.52 -13.30 -2.60
CA THR A 167 6.92 -14.67 -3.02
C THR A 167 5.88 -15.36 -3.91
N LEU A 168 4.94 -14.59 -4.48
CA LEU A 168 3.86 -15.14 -5.28
C LEU A 168 4.37 -15.70 -6.61
N ASP A 169 4.12 -16.98 -6.84
CA ASP A 169 4.19 -17.61 -8.15
C ASP A 169 2.78 -17.61 -8.79
N ARG A 170 2.50 -16.60 -9.61
CA ARG A 170 1.17 -16.43 -10.23
C ARG A 170 0.77 -17.61 -11.11
N PRO A 171 1.63 -18.14 -12.01
CA PRO A 171 1.31 -19.34 -12.79
C PRO A 171 0.93 -20.53 -11.92
N ALA A 172 1.68 -20.79 -10.85
CA ALA A 172 1.44 -21.94 -9.98
C ALA A 172 0.10 -21.83 -9.22
N LEU A 173 -0.28 -20.62 -8.78
CA LEU A 173 -1.51 -20.39 -8.01
C LEU A 173 -2.73 -19.97 -8.85
N ARG A 174 -2.60 -19.86 -10.18
CA ARG A 174 -3.69 -19.41 -11.06
C ARG A 174 -4.96 -20.25 -10.92
N SER A 175 -4.84 -21.57 -11.00
CA SER A 175 -5.98 -22.47 -10.89
C SER A 175 -6.63 -22.42 -9.51
N GLU A 176 -5.84 -22.41 -8.43
CA GLU A 176 -6.33 -22.28 -7.06
C GLU A 176 -7.07 -20.96 -6.87
N GLY A 177 -6.50 -19.85 -7.37
CA GLY A 177 -7.12 -18.54 -7.31
C GLY A 177 -8.46 -18.47 -8.02
N ARG A 178 -8.56 -19.06 -9.22
CA ARG A 178 -9.83 -19.10 -9.97
C ARG A 178 -10.89 -19.93 -9.28
N VAL A 179 -10.52 -21.10 -8.76
CA VAL A 179 -11.44 -21.94 -7.97
C VAL A 179 -11.91 -21.22 -6.71
N ALA A 180 -11.00 -20.53 -5.99
CA ALA A 180 -11.32 -19.83 -4.75
C ALA A 180 -12.39 -18.73 -4.93
N PHE A 181 -12.45 -18.13 -6.13
CA PHE A 181 -13.42 -17.08 -6.44
C PHE A 181 -14.55 -17.55 -7.37
N GLY A 182 -14.68 -18.84 -7.66
CA GLY A 182 -15.73 -19.36 -8.55
C GLY A 182 -15.62 -18.86 -9.99
N LEU A 183 -14.40 -18.64 -10.46
CA LEU A 183 -14.08 -18.18 -11.80
C LEU A 183 -13.86 -19.37 -12.75
N ASP A 184 -14.17 -19.18 -14.00
CA ASP A 184 -13.89 -20.17 -15.05
C ASP A 184 -12.37 -20.32 -15.27
N PRO A 185 -11.84 -21.55 -15.42
CA PRO A 185 -10.40 -21.79 -15.60
C PRO A 185 -9.83 -21.19 -16.90
N ASP A 186 -10.63 -21.04 -17.95
CA ASP A 186 -10.16 -20.75 -19.29
C ASP A 186 -10.42 -19.31 -19.76
N LEU A 187 -11.39 -18.63 -19.14
CA LEU A 187 -11.78 -17.27 -19.56
C LEU A 187 -10.76 -16.20 -19.14
N PRO A 188 -10.56 -15.15 -19.97
CA PRO A 188 -9.82 -13.97 -19.58
C PRO A 188 -10.41 -13.31 -18.32
N THR A 189 -9.58 -12.99 -17.34
CA THR A 189 -10.01 -12.53 -16.01
C THR A 189 -9.55 -11.10 -15.73
N LEU A 190 -10.51 -10.21 -15.51
CA LEU A 190 -10.27 -8.86 -15.02
C LEU A 190 -10.42 -8.82 -13.50
N LEU A 191 -9.37 -8.38 -12.80
CA LEU A 191 -9.49 -7.96 -11.40
C LEU A 191 -9.78 -6.46 -11.35
N VAL A 192 -10.74 -6.05 -10.51
CA VAL A 192 -11.04 -4.64 -10.24
C VAL A 192 -10.90 -4.36 -8.75
N THR A 193 -10.08 -3.39 -8.36
CA THR A 193 -9.93 -3.04 -6.94
C THR A 193 -9.64 -1.56 -6.73
N GLY A 194 -10.37 -0.96 -5.80
CA GLY A 194 -10.13 0.41 -5.33
C GLY A 194 -9.16 0.50 -4.15
N GLY A 195 -8.55 -0.63 -3.73
CA GLY A 195 -7.80 -0.74 -2.47
C GLY A 195 -8.74 -0.92 -1.27
N SER A 196 -8.21 -0.79 -0.05
CA SER A 196 -8.90 -1.12 1.22
C SER A 196 -10.22 -0.37 1.46
N GLN A 197 -10.41 0.80 0.84
CA GLN A 197 -11.62 1.62 1.00
C GLN A 197 -12.60 1.49 -0.18
N GLY A 198 -12.20 0.79 -1.24
CA GLY A 198 -12.93 0.76 -2.50
C GLY A 198 -12.79 2.05 -3.30
N ALA A 199 -13.45 2.13 -4.46
CA ALA A 199 -13.40 3.29 -5.35
C ALA A 199 -14.71 3.43 -6.13
N LEU A 200 -15.56 4.37 -5.75
CA LEU A 200 -16.88 4.57 -6.37
C LEU A 200 -16.81 4.72 -7.89
N ARG A 201 -15.83 5.47 -8.42
CA ARG A 201 -15.66 5.64 -9.87
C ARG A 201 -15.34 4.30 -10.55
N LEU A 202 -14.39 3.52 -10.03
CA LEU A 202 -14.04 2.23 -10.60
C LEU A 202 -15.25 1.28 -10.55
N ASN A 203 -15.89 1.21 -9.37
CA ASN A 203 -17.06 0.38 -9.17
C ASN A 203 -18.14 0.70 -10.20
N GLY A 204 -18.53 1.99 -10.33
CA GLY A 204 -19.60 2.40 -11.24
C GLY A 204 -19.22 2.24 -12.72
N SER A 205 -17.99 2.60 -13.10
CA SER A 205 -17.59 2.51 -14.53
C SER A 205 -17.48 1.08 -15.01
N VAL A 206 -16.93 0.17 -14.20
CA VAL A 206 -16.77 -1.22 -14.62
C VAL A 206 -18.11 -1.97 -14.56
N SER A 207 -18.93 -1.77 -13.52
CA SER A 207 -20.26 -2.41 -13.45
C SER A 207 -21.19 -1.98 -14.58
N ALA A 208 -21.18 -0.69 -14.95
CA ALA A 208 -21.95 -0.19 -16.08
C ALA A 208 -21.47 -0.66 -17.46
N ALA A 209 -20.28 -1.27 -17.53
CA ALA A 209 -19.73 -1.88 -18.74
C ALA A 209 -19.78 -3.43 -18.71
N ALA A 210 -20.46 -4.02 -17.73
CA ALA A 210 -20.46 -5.48 -17.50
C ALA A 210 -20.96 -6.26 -18.73
N ASP A 211 -21.95 -5.76 -19.43
CA ASP A 211 -22.47 -6.38 -20.65
C ASP A 211 -21.42 -6.51 -21.75
N ALA A 212 -20.68 -5.43 -22.00
CA ALA A 212 -19.64 -5.42 -23.02
C ALA A 212 -18.43 -6.32 -22.64
N LEU A 213 -18.14 -6.45 -21.34
CA LEU A 213 -17.13 -7.39 -20.85
C LEU A 213 -17.61 -8.84 -21.08
N ALA A 214 -18.88 -9.13 -20.75
CA ALA A 214 -19.46 -10.43 -20.97
C ALA A 214 -19.55 -10.80 -22.47
N ASP A 215 -19.92 -9.86 -23.35
CA ASP A 215 -19.94 -10.04 -24.80
C ASP A 215 -18.55 -10.40 -25.38
N ALA A 216 -17.50 -9.87 -24.74
CA ALA A 216 -16.11 -10.17 -25.08
C ALA A 216 -15.57 -11.45 -24.41
N GLY A 217 -16.39 -12.20 -23.68
CA GLY A 217 -15.97 -13.41 -22.98
C GLY A 217 -15.10 -13.13 -21.74
N VAL A 218 -15.09 -11.92 -21.21
CA VAL A 218 -14.29 -11.52 -20.04
C VAL A 218 -15.06 -11.74 -18.76
N GLN A 219 -14.49 -12.54 -17.85
CA GLN A 219 -14.99 -12.64 -16.47
C GLN A 219 -14.35 -11.61 -15.55
N VAL A 220 -15.04 -11.26 -14.47
CA VAL A 220 -14.63 -10.18 -13.59
C VAL A 220 -14.60 -10.64 -12.12
N LEU A 221 -13.50 -10.37 -11.42
CA LEU A 221 -13.43 -10.36 -9.97
C LEU A 221 -13.39 -8.90 -9.49
N HIS A 222 -14.48 -8.42 -8.90
CA HIS A 222 -14.65 -7.03 -8.51
C HIS A 222 -14.63 -6.86 -6.99
N VAL A 223 -13.51 -6.35 -6.46
CA VAL A 223 -13.35 -6.02 -5.03
C VAL A 223 -13.81 -4.59 -4.79
N ILE A 224 -15.06 -4.43 -4.36
CA ILE A 224 -15.77 -3.14 -4.33
C ILE A 224 -15.44 -2.27 -3.10
N GLY A 225 -14.84 -2.85 -2.06
CA GLY A 225 -14.60 -2.19 -0.78
C GLY A 225 -15.79 -2.30 0.19
N PRO A 226 -15.56 -2.06 1.50
CA PRO A 226 -16.55 -2.32 2.55
C PRO A 226 -17.83 -1.48 2.42
N LYS A 227 -17.76 -0.30 1.80
CA LYS A 227 -18.90 0.60 1.58
C LYS A 227 -19.35 0.64 0.11
N GLY A 228 -18.76 -0.19 -0.74
CA GLY A 228 -19.11 -0.26 -2.14
C GLY A 228 -20.46 -0.96 -2.35
N GLU A 229 -21.20 -0.51 -3.35
CA GLU A 229 -22.40 -1.16 -3.84
C GLU A 229 -22.29 -1.29 -5.36
N VAL A 230 -22.51 -2.49 -5.86
CA VAL A 230 -22.52 -2.81 -7.28
C VAL A 230 -23.63 -3.80 -7.54
N GLN A 231 -24.45 -3.50 -8.54
CA GLN A 231 -25.47 -4.41 -9.05
C GLN A 231 -25.14 -4.74 -10.48
N VAL A 232 -24.96 -6.01 -10.77
CA VAL A 232 -24.72 -6.53 -12.12
C VAL A 232 -25.64 -7.71 -12.33
N GLU A 233 -26.43 -7.66 -13.40
CA GLU A 233 -27.25 -8.80 -13.82
C GLU A 233 -26.34 -9.87 -14.46
N GLN A 234 -26.35 -11.04 -13.87
CA GLN A 234 -25.63 -12.20 -14.39
C GLN A 234 -26.41 -12.78 -15.59
N ARG A 235 -25.72 -12.96 -16.71
CA ARG A 235 -26.31 -13.64 -17.87
C ARG A 235 -26.27 -15.15 -17.67
N PRO A 236 -27.39 -15.88 -17.83
CA PRO A 236 -27.36 -17.33 -17.77
C PRO A 236 -26.35 -17.92 -18.79
N GLY A 237 -25.38 -18.71 -18.31
CA GLY A 237 -24.32 -19.29 -19.13
C GLY A 237 -23.26 -18.32 -19.64
N GLY A 238 -23.29 -17.06 -19.22
CA GLY A 238 -22.26 -16.06 -19.53
C GLY A 238 -21.05 -16.11 -18.60
N PRO A 239 -19.99 -15.34 -18.90
CA PRO A 239 -18.82 -15.22 -18.04
C PRO A 239 -19.19 -14.76 -16.62
N PRO A 240 -18.57 -15.35 -15.58
CA PRO A 240 -18.81 -14.92 -14.19
C PRO A 240 -18.48 -13.45 -13.95
N TYR A 241 -19.31 -12.75 -13.18
CA TYR A 241 -19.01 -11.46 -12.59
C TYR A 241 -19.14 -11.58 -11.08
N VAL A 242 -18.01 -11.79 -10.42
CA VAL A 242 -17.93 -12.05 -8.99
C VAL A 242 -17.68 -10.74 -8.25
N VAL A 243 -18.53 -10.43 -7.27
CA VAL A 243 -18.44 -9.21 -6.44
C VAL A 243 -18.05 -9.59 -5.03
N GLU A 244 -16.91 -9.06 -4.59
CA GLU A 244 -16.40 -9.24 -3.23
C GLU A 244 -16.31 -7.88 -2.52
N ARG A 245 -16.71 -7.82 -1.26
CA ARG A 245 -16.53 -6.58 -0.46
C ARG A 245 -15.10 -6.39 -0.03
N TYR A 246 -14.42 -7.48 0.29
CA TYR A 246 -13.04 -7.48 0.75
C TYR A 246 -12.39 -8.83 0.45
N VAL A 247 -11.11 -8.81 0.13
CA VAL A 247 -10.31 -10.02 -0.15
C VAL A 247 -9.07 -10.01 0.72
N ASP A 248 -8.96 -10.98 1.64
CA ASP A 248 -7.77 -11.18 2.47
C ASP A 248 -6.62 -11.79 1.67
N ARG A 249 -6.93 -12.82 0.87
CA ARG A 249 -6.00 -13.55 0.02
C ARG A 249 -5.84 -12.85 -1.33
N MET A 250 -5.26 -11.63 -1.29
CA MET A 250 -4.97 -10.87 -2.52
C MET A 250 -3.96 -11.58 -3.43
N ASP A 251 -3.11 -12.46 -2.89
CA ASP A 251 -2.24 -13.34 -3.66
C ASP A 251 -3.06 -14.23 -4.63
N LEU A 252 -4.15 -14.85 -4.16
CA LEU A 252 -5.04 -15.62 -5.02
C LEU A 252 -5.77 -14.74 -6.04
N ALA A 253 -6.20 -13.54 -5.66
CA ALA A 253 -6.84 -12.60 -6.57
C ALA A 253 -5.88 -12.14 -7.68
N TYR A 254 -4.62 -11.83 -7.33
CA TYR A 254 -3.58 -11.50 -8.33
C TYR A 254 -3.21 -12.70 -9.19
N ALA A 255 -3.18 -13.91 -8.64
CA ALA A 255 -2.90 -15.13 -9.41
C ALA A 255 -4.03 -15.46 -10.39
N ALA A 256 -5.30 -15.28 -10.01
CA ALA A 256 -6.45 -15.54 -10.86
C ALA A 256 -6.55 -14.61 -12.08
N ALA A 257 -6.05 -13.38 -11.96
CA ALA A 257 -6.26 -12.31 -12.93
C ALA A 257 -5.26 -12.29 -14.08
N ASP A 258 -5.70 -11.85 -15.27
CA ASP A 258 -4.86 -11.57 -16.43
C ASP A 258 -4.49 -10.09 -16.54
N ALA A 259 -5.38 -9.21 -16.08
CA ALA A 259 -5.13 -7.79 -15.94
C ALA A 259 -5.87 -7.22 -14.73
N VAL A 260 -5.45 -6.05 -14.24
CA VAL A 260 -6.10 -5.36 -13.14
C VAL A 260 -6.45 -3.91 -13.48
N VAL A 261 -7.62 -3.48 -13.08
CA VAL A 261 -8.00 -2.06 -12.97
C VAL A 261 -7.94 -1.67 -11.51
N CYS A 262 -7.11 -0.69 -11.16
CA CYS A 262 -6.92 -0.33 -9.76
C CYS A 262 -6.59 1.14 -9.53
N ARG A 263 -6.69 1.59 -8.26
CA ARG A 263 -6.07 2.82 -7.80
C ARG A 263 -4.55 2.68 -7.78
N ALA A 264 -3.83 3.81 -7.84
CA ALA A 264 -2.37 3.84 -7.88
C ALA A 264 -1.73 4.22 -6.52
N GLY A 265 -2.26 3.68 -5.42
CA GLY A 265 -1.59 3.72 -4.12
C GLY A 265 -0.27 2.96 -4.16
N SER A 266 0.71 3.40 -3.40
CA SER A 266 2.07 2.81 -3.42
C SER A 266 2.08 1.29 -3.20
N ASN A 267 1.28 0.78 -2.25
CA ASN A 267 1.17 -0.67 -2.02
C ASN A 267 0.67 -1.39 -3.28
N THR A 268 -0.46 -0.92 -3.85
CA THR A 268 -1.07 -1.55 -5.02
C THR A 268 -0.12 -1.53 -6.22
N VAL A 269 0.53 -0.39 -6.48
CA VAL A 269 1.48 -0.28 -7.60
C VAL A 269 2.66 -1.24 -7.41
N THR A 270 3.23 -1.30 -6.20
CA THR A 270 4.35 -2.20 -5.91
C THR A 270 3.94 -3.67 -6.00
N GLU A 271 2.81 -4.05 -5.41
CA GLU A 271 2.30 -5.41 -5.45
C GLU A 271 2.02 -5.85 -6.89
N VAL A 272 1.23 -5.07 -7.63
CA VAL A 272 0.80 -5.39 -9.00
C VAL A 272 1.99 -5.46 -9.97
N ALA A 273 2.90 -4.48 -9.91
CA ALA A 273 4.10 -4.49 -10.75
C ALA A 273 5.03 -5.64 -10.37
N GLY A 274 5.25 -5.86 -9.07
CA GLY A 274 6.15 -6.89 -8.57
C GLY A 274 5.73 -8.31 -8.98
N VAL A 275 4.43 -8.58 -9.00
CA VAL A 275 3.91 -9.88 -9.45
C VAL A 275 3.73 -9.96 -10.98
N GLY A 276 4.11 -8.92 -11.73
CA GLY A 276 4.01 -8.88 -13.18
C GLY A 276 2.57 -8.95 -13.68
N LEU A 277 1.62 -8.29 -13.03
CA LEU A 277 0.23 -8.22 -13.47
C LEU A 277 -0.01 -6.95 -14.30
N PRO A 278 -0.40 -7.05 -15.59
CA PRO A 278 -0.75 -5.90 -16.43
C PRO A 278 -1.81 -5.01 -15.77
N ALA A 279 -1.59 -3.70 -15.75
CA ALA A 279 -2.44 -2.82 -14.97
C ALA A 279 -2.99 -1.62 -15.76
N VAL A 280 -4.24 -1.26 -15.44
CA VAL A 280 -4.81 0.05 -15.72
C VAL A 280 -4.89 0.81 -14.40
N PHE A 281 -3.96 1.75 -14.22
CA PHE A 281 -3.90 2.60 -13.03
C PHE A 281 -4.82 3.81 -13.21
N VAL A 282 -5.73 3.99 -12.26
CA VAL A 282 -6.65 5.14 -12.20
C VAL A 282 -6.36 5.89 -10.89
N PRO A 283 -5.45 6.87 -10.90
CA PRO A 283 -5.08 7.60 -9.70
C PRO A 283 -6.27 8.28 -9.03
N LEU A 284 -6.26 8.31 -7.69
CA LEU A 284 -7.24 9.07 -6.94
C LEU A 284 -7.07 10.57 -7.24
N PRO A 285 -8.16 11.31 -7.60
CA PRO A 285 -8.06 12.70 -8.05
C PRO A 285 -7.84 13.71 -6.91
N ILE A 286 -7.90 13.25 -5.65
CA ILE A 286 -7.72 14.07 -4.45
C ILE A 286 -6.32 13.83 -3.84
N GLY A 287 -5.85 14.78 -3.04
CA GLY A 287 -4.52 14.71 -2.42
C GLY A 287 -3.53 15.66 -3.12
N ASN A 288 -2.29 15.25 -3.24
CA ASN A 288 -1.20 16.03 -3.82
C ASN A 288 -0.66 15.44 -5.14
N GLY A 289 -1.42 14.49 -5.75
CA GLY A 289 -1.05 13.86 -7.01
C GLY A 289 -0.03 12.71 -6.88
N GLU A 290 0.27 12.26 -5.66
CA GLU A 290 1.24 11.20 -5.41
C GLU A 290 0.92 9.90 -6.15
N GLN A 291 -0.37 9.56 -6.31
CA GLN A 291 -0.75 8.29 -6.95
C GLN A 291 -0.35 8.23 -8.43
N ALA A 292 -0.48 9.33 -9.17
CA ALA A 292 -0.01 9.35 -10.56
C ALA A 292 1.51 9.18 -10.66
N LEU A 293 2.25 9.77 -9.70
CA LEU A 293 3.70 9.61 -9.62
C LEU A 293 4.13 8.21 -9.20
N ASN A 294 3.37 7.55 -8.33
CA ASN A 294 3.62 6.15 -7.93
C ASN A 294 3.52 5.21 -9.14
N ALA A 295 2.50 5.39 -10.01
CA ALA A 295 2.31 4.54 -11.19
C ALA A 295 3.36 4.78 -12.29
N ARG A 296 3.98 5.97 -12.33
CA ARG A 296 4.85 6.40 -13.42
C ARG A 296 5.96 5.41 -13.78
N PRO A 297 6.74 4.85 -12.84
CA PRO A 297 7.80 3.91 -13.19
C PRO A 297 7.30 2.68 -13.99
N VAL A 298 6.13 2.16 -13.62
CA VAL A 298 5.51 0.99 -14.27
C VAL A 298 4.94 1.36 -15.64
N VAL A 299 4.31 2.52 -15.73
CA VAL A 299 3.73 3.03 -17.00
C VAL A 299 4.83 3.36 -18.00
N ASP A 300 5.89 4.05 -17.58
CA ASP A 300 7.02 4.42 -18.42
C ASP A 300 7.80 3.19 -18.92
N ALA A 301 7.81 2.11 -18.14
CA ALA A 301 8.35 0.81 -18.57
C ALA A 301 7.44 0.05 -19.54
N GLY A 302 6.19 0.47 -19.73
CA GLY A 302 5.20 -0.23 -20.55
C GLY A 302 4.42 -1.33 -19.84
N GLY A 303 4.56 -1.46 -18.51
CA GLY A 303 3.87 -2.46 -17.69
C GLY A 303 2.43 -2.10 -17.30
N GLY A 304 1.98 -0.89 -17.61
CA GLY A 304 0.64 -0.42 -17.28
C GLY A 304 0.17 0.77 -18.10
N LEU A 305 -1.12 1.05 -18.01
CA LEU A 305 -1.76 2.24 -18.56
C LEU A 305 -2.11 3.20 -17.43
N LEU A 306 -1.99 4.50 -17.66
CA LEU A 306 -2.41 5.54 -16.72
C LEU A 306 -3.64 6.26 -17.28
N VAL A 307 -4.76 6.23 -16.56
CA VAL A 307 -6.01 6.85 -16.96
C VAL A 307 -6.46 7.81 -15.87
N ALA A 308 -6.71 9.07 -16.23
CA ALA A 308 -7.22 10.04 -15.28
C ALA A 308 -8.61 9.61 -14.74
N ASP A 309 -8.88 9.85 -13.45
CA ASP A 309 -10.14 9.43 -12.81
C ASP A 309 -11.37 9.90 -13.60
N ALA A 310 -11.41 11.16 -14.05
CA ALA A 310 -12.52 11.71 -14.81
C ALA A 310 -12.68 11.08 -16.21
N ALA A 311 -11.59 10.57 -16.80
CA ALA A 311 -11.61 9.90 -18.10
C ALA A 311 -11.97 8.42 -18.00
N PHE A 312 -11.92 7.82 -16.81
CA PHE A 312 -12.28 6.42 -16.59
C PHE A 312 -13.82 6.28 -16.48
N THR A 313 -14.47 6.28 -17.64
CA THR A 313 -15.92 6.16 -17.78
C THR A 313 -16.34 4.76 -18.25
N PRO A 314 -17.63 4.41 -18.19
CA PRO A 314 -18.12 3.15 -18.76
C PRO A 314 -17.78 2.99 -20.25
N GLU A 315 -17.81 4.07 -21.02
CA GLU A 315 -17.45 4.09 -22.45
C GLU A 315 -15.97 3.78 -22.65
N TRP A 316 -15.11 4.35 -21.79
CA TRP A 316 -13.68 4.03 -21.81
C TRP A 316 -13.45 2.55 -21.53
N VAL A 317 -14.14 1.99 -20.52
CA VAL A 317 -14.03 0.56 -20.17
C VAL A 317 -14.45 -0.32 -21.34
N ARG A 318 -15.62 -0.03 -21.96
CA ARG A 318 -16.13 -0.77 -23.13
C ARG A 318 -15.15 -0.76 -24.32
N ALA A 319 -14.52 0.38 -24.55
CA ALA A 319 -13.61 0.54 -25.69
C ALA A 319 -12.23 -0.12 -25.49
N HIS A 320 -11.72 -0.16 -24.26
CA HIS A 320 -10.30 -0.48 -24.03
C HIS A 320 -10.07 -1.79 -23.29
N VAL A 321 -10.93 -2.15 -22.33
CA VAL A 321 -10.66 -3.32 -21.47
C VAL A 321 -10.85 -4.65 -22.21
N PRO A 322 -11.93 -4.85 -23.01
CA PRO A 322 -12.06 -6.05 -23.82
C PRO A 322 -10.90 -6.21 -24.82
N ALA A 323 -10.49 -5.14 -25.48
CA ALA A 323 -9.38 -5.15 -26.43
C ALA A 323 -8.03 -5.48 -25.76
N LEU A 324 -7.83 -5.03 -24.51
CA LEU A 324 -6.63 -5.36 -23.73
C LEU A 324 -6.62 -6.85 -23.36
N LEU A 325 -7.72 -7.39 -22.84
CA LEU A 325 -7.83 -8.78 -22.39
C LEU A 325 -7.88 -9.78 -23.56
N GLY A 326 -8.32 -9.34 -24.72
CA GLY A 326 -8.30 -10.12 -25.97
C GLY A 326 -6.96 -10.16 -26.68
N ASP A 327 -5.91 -9.52 -26.13
CA ASP A 327 -4.56 -9.48 -26.74
C ASP A 327 -3.52 -10.12 -25.79
N PRO A 328 -3.34 -11.45 -25.84
CA PRO A 328 -2.41 -12.17 -24.98
C PRO A 328 -0.93 -11.75 -25.17
N GLU A 329 -0.54 -11.38 -26.38
CA GLU A 329 0.83 -10.94 -26.66
C GLU A 329 1.13 -9.61 -25.98
N ARG A 330 0.20 -8.68 -26.04
CA ARG A 330 0.27 -7.40 -25.34
C ARG A 330 0.28 -7.58 -23.82
N LEU A 331 -0.59 -8.43 -23.27
CA LEU A 331 -0.59 -8.75 -21.84
C LEU A 331 0.76 -9.36 -21.41
N ALA A 332 1.30 -10.29 -22.16
CA ALA A 332 2.61 -10.88 -21.87
C ALA A 332 3.74 -9.84 -21.95
N ALA A 333 3.70 -8.92 -22.90
CA ALA A 333 4.67 -7.84 -23.00
C ALA A 333 4.57 -6.89 -21.81
N MET A 334 3.36 -6.48 -21.42
CA MET A 334 3.12 -5.63 -20.24
C MET A 334 3.56 -6.34 -18.96
N ALA A 335 3.27 -7.63 -18.79
CA ALA A 335 3.69 -8.40 -17.63
C ALA A 335 5.22 -8.43 -17.48
N ARG A 336 5.95 -8.69 -18.56
CA ARG A 336 7.43 -8.65 -18.57
C ARG A 336 7.97 -7.24 -18.28
N ALA A 337 7.34 -6.21 -18.80
CA ALA A 337 7.73 -4.83 -18.59
C ALA A 337 7.50 -4.35 -17.14
N ALA A 338 6.44 -4.84 -16.47
CA ALA A 338 6.16 -4.54 -15.08
C ALA A 338 7.12 -5.27 -14.12
N ALA A 339 7.44 -6.53 -14.45
CA ALA A 339 8.30 -7.36 -13.60
C ALA A 339 9.70 -6.73 -13.44
N GLY A 340 10.15 -6.61 -12.21
CA GLY A 340 11.46 -6.04 -11.90
C GLY A 340 11.51 -4.50 -11.82
N VAL A 341 10.42 -3.78 -12.15
CA VAL A 341 10.36 -2.31 -11.96
C VAL A 341 10.37 -1.94 -10.48
N MET A 342 9.65 -2.72 -9.67
CA MET A 342 9.55 -2.50 -8.23
C MET A 342 10.21 -3.66 -7.47
N PRO A 343 11.13 -3.37 -6.52
CA PRO A 343 11.73 -4.42 -5.69
C PRO A 343 10.67 -5.11 -4.82
N LEU A 344 10.75 -6.45 -4.72
CA LEU A 344 9.88 -7.26 -3.86
C LEU A 344 10.47 -7.55 -2.49
N ASP A 345 11.75 -7.21 -2.27
CA ASP A 345 12.52 -7.42 -1.05
C ASP A 345 12.64 -6.16 -0.17
N GLY A 346 11.71 -5.20 -0.35
CA GLY A 346 11.71 -3.93 0.38
C GLY A 346 11.60 -4.09 1.90
N ASP A 347 10.93 -5.13 2.38
CA ASP A 347 10.82 -5.47 3.80
C ASP A 347 12.17 -5.90 4.37
N GLU A 348 12.94 -6.72 3.65
CA GLU A 348 14.27 -7.19 4.06
C GLU A 348 15.30 -6.05 4.00
N ARG A 349 15.30 -5.22 2.95
CA ARG A 349 16.20 -4.07 2.84
C ARG A 349 15.92 -3.01 3.90
N LEU A 350 14.65 -2.79 4.25
CA LEU A 350 14.32 -1.88 5.34
C LEU A 350 14.74 -2.46 6.69
N ALA A 351 14.60 -3.77 6.89
CA ALA A 351 15.11 -4.44 8.09
C ALA A 351 16.64 -4.32 8.22
N ASP A 352 17.41 -4.41 7.12
CA ASP A 352 18.85 -4.13 7.11
C ASP A 352 19.17 -2.72 7.63
N LEU A 353 18.41 -1.72 7.17
CA LEU A 353 18.60 -0.34 7.61
C LEU A 353 18.24 -0.14 9.09
N VAL A 354 17.21 -0.86 9.58
CA VAL A 354 16.83 -0.85 11.01
C VAL A 354 17.92 -1.47 11.87
N ASP A 355 18.48 -2.61 11.46
CA ASP A 355 19.59 -3.28 12.16
C ASP A 355 20.85 -2.39 12.21
N LEU A 356 21.18 -1.73 11.09
CA LEU A 356 22.27 -0.77 11.02
C LEU A 356 22.09 0.38 12.01
N ALA A 357 20.90 1.02 11.99
CA ALA A 357 20.59 2.14 12.88
C ALA A 357 20.65 1.75 14.36
N ALA A 358 20.12 0.57 14.72
CA ALA A 358 20.16 0.07 16.09
C ALA A 358 21.61 -0.23 16.56
N GLY A 359 22.48 -0.71 15.65
CA GLY A 359 23.91 -0.97 15.96
C GLY A 359 24.73 0.29 16.21
N GLU A 360 24.39 1.42 15.59
CA GLU A 360 25.05 2.72 15.83
C GLU A 360 24.68 3.34 17.19
N GLY A 361 23.47 3.05 17.70
CA GLY A 361 23.01 3.58 18.99
C GLY A 361 23.65 2.93 20.22
N VAL A 362 24.37 1.83 20.04
CA VAL A 362 25.07 1.10 21.13
C VAL A 362 26.52 1.61 21.35
N ARG A 363 26.97 2.54 20.52
CA ARG A 363 28.28 3.21 20.67
C ARG A 363 28.07 4.57 21.30
#